data_2bf3170a89fe8b11c9a20e35edb6b473
#
_entry.id   2bf3170a89fe8b11c9a20e35edb6b473
#
_cell.length_a   1.000
_cell.length_b   1.000
_cell.length_c   1.000
_cell.angle_alpha   90.00
_cell.angle_beta   90.00
_cell.angle_gamma   90.00
#
_symmetry.space_group_name_H-M   'P 1'
#
loop_
_entity.id
_entity.type
_entity.pdbx_description
1 polymer ?
#
loop_
_entity_poly.entity_id
_entity_poly.type
_entity_poly.pdbx_seq_one_letter_code
_entity_poly.pdbx_strand_id
1 'polypeptide(L)'
;LDAVAAYLPSPMDTPEVIGTDPDDPEKEIIRKVDPSSPLTALAFKIATDPYVGRLCFFRVYAGELPAGSYVYNSRSGKKERISRLFQMHSNKQNPMEVIGCGDIGAGVGFKDIRTGDTLCSEEAPIILESIDFPEPVIGIAVEPKTQKDMDKMGVGLAKLAEEDPTFRVQTNEETGQTVISGMGELHLEIIIDRLKREFKVEANQGKPQVSYKEAITKPVELREVYKKQTGGRGKFADIIVRVEPADEGFEGDLQFVDEVKGGNVPKEFIPSVQKGFQKAMTNGVLAGYALDKLKVTLLDGSFHPVDSDQLSFEICAIQAFKNASAQAGPVLLEPIMKLEVDTPEESMGDVIGDLNKRRGQVEGMDSTPSGARLVKAKVPLAEMFGYVTSLRTITSGRATSSMTFSHYEAVSSSIARQVLEEVGGRVDLIK
;
A
#
# COMPACT_ATOMS: atom_id res chain seq x y z
N LEU A 1 33.58 -15.70 7.55
CA LEU A 1 33.15 -16.50 6.39
C LEU A 1 32.89 -17.95 6.78
N ASP A 2 33.76 -18.58 7.57
CA ASP A 2 33.62 -20.00 7.97
C ASP A 2 32.30 -20.27 8.70
N ALA A 3 31.89 -19.38 9.61
CA ALA A 3 30.61 -19.49 10.31
C ALA A 3 29.41 -19.31 9.34
N VAL A 4 29.51 -18.45 8.34
CA VAL A 4 28.49 -18.29 7.31
C VAL A 4 28.35 -19.58 6.50
N ALA A 5 29.46 -20.17 6.06
CA ALA A 5 29.48 -21.43 5.30
C ALA A 5 28.99 -22.62 6.14
N ALA A 6 29.26 -22.63 7.46
CA ALA A 6 28.92 -23.74 8.33
C ALA A 6 27.47 -23.71 8.85
N TYR A 7 26.88 -22.52 9.03
CA TYR A 7 25.61 -22.36 9.74
C TYR A 7 24.44 -21.83 8.90
N LEU A 8 24.68 -21.22 7.74
CA LEU A 8 23.60 -20.82 6.86
C LEU A 8 23.23 -21.99 5.92
N PRO A 9 21.91 -22.22 5.74
CA PRO A 9 21.45 -23.28 4.86
C PRO A 9 21.80 -22.98 3.40
N SER A 10 22.25 -24.00 2.66
CA SER A 10 22.36 -23.94 1.21
C SER A 10 20.97 -24.02 0.56
N PRO A 11 20.84 -23.66 -0.73
CA PRO A 11 19.59 -23.87 -1.45
C PRO A 11 19.08 -25.33 -1.43
N MET A 12 19.99 -26.30 -1.28
CA MET A 12 19.64 -27.73 -1.20
C MET A 12 19.10 -28.13 0.17
N ASP A 13 19.38 -27.35 1.20
CA ASP A 13 18.91 -27.60 2.58
C ASP A 13 17.57 -26.90 2.88
N THR A 14 17.08 -26.07 1.93
CA THR A 14 15.81 -25.38 2.06
C THR A 14 14.65 -26.24 1.58
N PRO A 15 13.44 -26.09 2.16
CA PRO A 15 12.25 -26.80 1.67
C PRO A 15 11.93 -26.43 0.22
N GLU A 16 11.16 -27.29 -0.43
CA GLU A 16 10.62 -27.03 -1.75
C GLU A 16 9.81 -25.72 -1.78
N VAL A 17 9.86 -25.02 -2.90
CA VAL A 17 9.15 -23.73 -3.04
C VAL A 17 7.70 -24.00 -3.41
N ILE A 18 6.80 -23.41 -2.64
CA ILE A 18 5.35 -23.49 -2.84
C ILE A 18 4.88 -22.18 -3.48
N GLY A 19 4.04 -22.29 -4.48
CA GLY A 19 3.33 -21.17 -5.09
C GLY A 19 1.94 -21.61 -5.51
N THR A 20 1.18 -20.71 -6.10
CA THR A 20 -0.20 -20.98 -6.56
C THR A 20 -0.31 -20.92 -8.08
N ASP A 21 -1.34 -21.54 -8.60
CA ASP A 21 -1.68 -21.46 -10.02
C ASP A 21 -2.27 -20.07 -10.32
N PRO A 22 -1.80 -19.33 -11.34
CA PRO A 22 -2.36 -18.03 -11.70
C PRO A 22 -3.86 -18.03 -12.01
N ASP A 23 -4.39 -19.14 -12.52
CA ASP A 23 -5.80 -19.29 -12.90
C ASP A 23 -6.66 -19.88 -11.77
N ASP A 24 -6.03 -20.50 -10.75
CA ASP A 24 -6.71 -21.14 -9.61
C ASP A 24 -5.89 -20.92 -8.31
N PRO A 25 -6.16 -19.83 -7.57
CA PRO A 25 -5.41 -19.49 -6.34
C PRO A 25 -5.47 -20.55 -5.22
N GLU A 26 -6.47 -21.46 -5.25
CA GLU A 26 -6.58 -22.54 -4.25
C GLU A 26 -5.68 -23.74 -4.60
N LYS A 27 -5.13 -23.77 -5.81
CA LYS A 27 -4.28 -24.85 -6.26
C LYS A 27 -2.81 -24.54 -6.00
N GLU A 28 -2.22 -25.26 -5.06
CA GLU A 28 -0.80 -25.20 -4.76
C GLU A 28 0.05 -25.90 -5.84
N ILE A 29 1.15 -25.28 -6.20
CA ILE A 29 2.17 -25.81 -7.10
C ILE A 29 3.50 -25.85 -6.35
N ILE A 30 4.14 -27.03 -6.34
CA ILE A 30 5.42 -27.24 -5.68
C ILE A 30 6.54 -27.23 -6.73
N ARG A 31 7.64 -26.56 -6.46
CA ARG A 31 8.86 -26.54 -7.27
C ARG A 31 10.06 -27.02 -6.46
N LYS A 32 10.80 -27.94 -7.04
CA LYS A 32 12.05 -28.45 -6.48
C LYS A 32 13.22 -27.56 -6.90
N VAL A 33 14.21 -27.46 -6.04
CA VAL A 33 15.49 -26.80 -6.35
C VAL A 33 16.29 -27.75 -7.27
N ASP A 34 16.01 -27.65 -8.55
CA ASP A 34 16.59 -28.52 -9.60
C ASP A 34 16.76 -27.70 -10.89
N PRO A 35 17.99 -27.66 -11.48
CA PRO A 35 18.22 -26.97 -12.75
C PRO A 35 17.36 -27.45 -13.91
N SER A 36 16.89 -28.71 -13.89
CA SER A 36 16.03 -29.27 -14.93
C SER A 36 14.53 -28.93 -14.77
N SER A 37 14.16 -28.36 -13.63
CA SER A 37 12.79 -27.91 -13.36
C SER A 37 12.42 -26.69 -14.23
N PRO A 38 11.11 -26.43 -14.45
CA PRO A 38 10.67 -25.18 -15.07
C PRO A 38 11.17 -23.96 -14.28
N LEU A 39 11.65 -22.95 -15.00
CA LEU A 39 12.11 -21.70 -14.37
C LEU A 39 11.07 -21.15 -13.40
N THR A 40 11.54 -20.84 -12.20
CA THR A 40 10.75 -20.11 -11.18
C THR A 40 11.69 -19.18 -10.42
N ALA A 41 11.44 -17.88 -10.53
CA ALA A 41 12.25 -16.84 -9.89
C ALA A 41 11.36 -15.73 -9.33
N LEU A 42 11.80 -15.10 -8.26
CA LEU A 42 11.14 -13.96 -7.62
C LEU A 42 11.96 -12.70 -7.82
N ALA A 43 11.35 -11.67 -8.40
CA ALA A 43 11.90 -10.32 -8.47
C ALA A 43 11.70 -9.63 -7.12
N PHE A 44 12.76 -9.52 -6.31
CA PHE A 44 12.64 -9.02 -4.94
C PHE A 44 13.09 -7.58 -4.75
N LYS A 45 13.77 -6.99 -5.74
CA LYS A 45 14.22 -5.58 -5.69
C LYS A 45 14.38 -4.99 -7.09
N ILE A 46 13.89 -3.79 -7.27
CA ILE A 46 14.19 -2.94 -8.43
C ILE A 46 15.15 -1.84 -8.00
N ALA A 47 16.11 -1.52 -8.83
CA ALA A 47 17.03 -0.40 -8.64
C ALA A 47 17.23 0.34 -9.96
N THR A 48 17.50 1.63 -9.88
CA THR A 48 17.86 2.44 -11.06
C THR A 48 19.38 2.59 -11.12
N ASP A 49 19.97 2.10 -12.21
CA ASP A 49 21.38 2.25 -12.49
C ASP A 49 21.59 3.36 -13.53
N PRO A 50 22.56 4.28 -13.34
CA PRO A 50 22.79 5.38 -14.27
C PRO A 50 23.20 4.95 -15.69
N TYR A 51 23.78 3.75 -15.83
CA TYR A 51 24.35 3.26 -17.09
C TYR A 51 23.46 2.26 -17.82
N VAL A 52 22.78 1.38 -17.07
CA VAL A 52 21.98 0.30 -17.65
C VAL A 52 20.47 0.51 -17.47
N GLY A 53 20.08 1.55 -16.75
CA GLY A 53 18.67 1.88 -16.50
C GLY A 53 18.07 1.01 -15.39
N ARG A 54 16.88 0.44 -15.63
CA ARG A 54 16.19 -0.40 -14.66
C ARG A 54 16.91 -1.73 -14.49
N LEU A 55 17.38 -2.00 -13.28
CA LEU A 55 18.05 -3.23 -12.85
C LEU A 55 17.11 -3.99 -11.90
N CYS A 56 16.72 -5.19 -12.30
CA CYS A 56 15.89 -6.06 -11.48
C CYS A 56 16.74 -7.13 -10.82
N PHE A 57 16.71 -7.18 -9.49
CA PHE A 57 17.31 -8.26 -8.71
C PHE A 57 16.28 -9.37 -8.51
N PHE A 58 16.69 -10.59 -8.76
CA PHE A 58 15.83 -11.77 -8.60
C PHE A 58 16.61 -12.94 -8.02
N ARG A 59 15.87 -13.83 -7.36
CA ARG A 59 16.37 -15.14 -6.92
C ARG A 59 15.74 -16.21 -7.76
N VAL A 60 16.54 -17.10 -8.33
CA VAL A 60 16.07 -18.29 -9.03
C VAL A 60 15.89 -19.42 -8.02
N TYR A 61 14.67 -19.90 -7.90
CA TYR A 61 14.32 -21.00 -7.00
C TYR A 61 14.35 -22.35 -7.67
N ALA A 62 14.02 -22.41 -8.96
CA ALA A 62 14.03 -23.64 -9.76
C ALA A 62 14.37 -23.30 -11.21
N GLY A 63 14.94 -24.26 -11.92
CA GLY A 63 15.36 -24.09 -13.30
C GLY A 63 16.59 -23.20 -13.45
N GLU A 64 16.83 -22.76 -14.66
CA GLU A 64 17.94 -21.88 -15.04
C GLU A 64 17.43 -20.73 -15.89
N LEU A 65 18.07 -19.57 -15.76
CA LEU A 65 17.73 -18.35 -16.51
C LEU A 65 18.90 -17.95 -17.43
N PRO A 66 18.82 -18.22 -18.75
CA PRO A 66 19.84 -17.79 -19.71
C PRO A 66 19.68 -16.30 -20.08
N ALA A 67 20.81 -15.62 -20.31
CA ALA A 67 20.83 -14.28 -20.87
C ALA A 67 20.23 -14.26 -22.29
N GLY A 68 19.53 -13.18 -22.64
CA GLY A 68 18.85 -13.03 -23.93
C GLY A 68 17.53 -13.81 -24.09
N SER A 69 17.12 -14.57 -23.07
CA SER A 69 15.89 -15.36 -23.08
C SER A 69 14.63 -14.53 -22.78
N TYR A 70 13.50 -15.17 -22.95
CA TYR A 70 12.20 -14.66 -22.52
C TYR A 70 11.73 -15.38 -21.27
N VAL A 71 11.11 -14.63 -20.38
CA VAL A 71 10.43 -15.15 -19.19
C VAL A 71 8.97 -14.70 -19.19
N TYR A 72 8.11 -15.47 -18.55
CA TYR A 72 6.72 -15.10 -18.33
C TYR A 72 6.58 -14.43 -16.97
N ASN A 73 5.96 -13.25 -16.93
CA ASN A 73 5.62 -12.56 -15.71
C ASN A 73 4.18 -12.90 -15.33
N SER A 74 4.00 -13.69 -14.27
CA SER A 74 2.68 -14.21 -13.87
C SER A 74 1.69 -13.13 -13.47
N ARG A 75 2.14 -11.98 -12.91
CA ARG A 75 1.27 -10.85 -12.59
C ARG A 75 0.71 -10.16 -13.82
N SER A 76 1.58 -9.84 -14.79
CA SER A 76 1.16 -9.07 -15.97
C SER A 76 0.61 -9.94 -17.09
N GLY A 77 0.77 -11.26 -17.02
CA GLY A 77 0.39 -12.18 -18.09
C GLY A 77 1.19 -12.00 -19.38
N LYS A 78 2.39 -11.42 -19.31
CA LYS A 78 3.18 -11.05 -20.48
C LYS A 78 4.58 -11.66 -20.47
N LYS A 79 5.12 -11.85 -21.67
CA LYS A 79 6.54 -12.22 -21.84
C LYS A 79 7.43 -10.99 -21.70
N GLU A 80 8.45 -11.13 -20.85
CA GLU A 80 9.49 -10.14 -20.64
C GLU A 80 10.80 -10.65 -21.23
N ARG A 81 11.55 -9.78 -21.90
CA ARG A 81 12.86 -10.11 -22.46
C ARG A 81 13.97 -9.68 -21.54
N ILE A 82 14.81 -10.61 -21.15
CA ILE A 82 16.03 -10.32 -20.38
C ILE A 82 17.17 -10.15 -21.38
N SER A 83 17.70 -8.94 -21.50
CA SER A 83 18.78 -8.68 -22.45
C SER A 83 20.16 -9.09 -21.94
N ARG A 84 20.44 -8.81 -20.68
CA ARG A 84 21.71 -9.14 -20.00
C ARG A 84 21.45 -9.55 -18.58
N LEU A 85 22.31 -10.44 -18.09
CA LEU A 85 22.35 -10.91 -16.72
C LEU A 85 23.67 -10.51 -16.06
N PHE A 86 23.63 -10.23 -14.77
CA PHE A 86 24.77 -9.84 -13.96
C PHE A 86 24.78 -10.55 -12.62
N GLN A 87 25.95 -10.96 -12.18
CA GLN A 87 26.23 -11.17 -10.77
C GLN A 87 26.77 -9.86 -10.20
N MET A 88 26.06 -9.32 -9.22
CA MET A 88 26.44 -8.03 -8.63
C MET A 88 27.42 -8.23 -7.48
N HIS A 89 28.46 -7.43 -7.47
CA HIS A 89 29.40 -7.34 -6.36
C HIS A 89 29.62 -5.86 -6.03
N SER A 90 28.93 -5.37 -5.01
CA SER A 90 28.81 -3.93 -4.76
C SER A 90 28.26 -3.22 -6.02
N ASN A 91 28.95 -2.23 -6.55
CA ASN A 91 28.59 -1.54 -7.80
C ASN A 91 29.17 -2.21 -9.08
N LYS A 92 29.89 -3.32 -8.92
CA LYS A 92 30.46 -4.06 -10.06
C LYS A 92 29.39 -4.98 -10.66
N GLN A 93 29.20 -4.86 -11.96
CA GLN A 93 28.33 -5.69 -12.77
C GLN A 93 29.18 -6.74 -13.49
N ASN A 94 29.20 -7.98 -13.01
CA ASN A 94 29.89 -9.09 -13.66
C ASN A 94 28.90 -9.79 -14.60
N PRO A 95 29.09 -9.72 -15.94
CA PRO A 95 28.18 -10.37 -16.88
C PRO A 95 28.13 -11.88 -16.66
N MET A 96 26.92 -12.44 -16.74
CA MET A 96 26.65 -13.87 -16.63
C MET A 96 25.90 -14.36 -17.86
N GLU A 97 26.20 -15.53 -18.33
CA GLU A 97 25.45 -16.17 -19.42
C GLU A 97 24.19 -16.88 -18.92
N VAL A 98 24.26 -17.40 -17.69
CA VAL A 98 23.17 -18.13 -17.03
C VAL A 98 23.20 -17.83 -15.53
N ILE A 99 22.03 -17.68 -14.92
CA ILE A 99 21.82 -17.69 -13.45
C ILE A 99 21.10 -18.98 -13.11
N GLY A 100 21.72 -19.81 -12.27
CA GLY A 100 21.20 -21.13 -11.89
C GLY A 100 20.24 -21.09 -10.69
N CYS A 101 19.57 -22.21 -10.43
CA CYS A 101 18.71 -22.36 -9.25
C CYS A 101 19.49 -22.23 -7.95
N GLY A 102 18.92 -21.50 -6.98
CA GLY A 102 19.56 -21.11 -5.72
C GLY A 102 20.35 -19.79 -5.78
N ASP A 103 20.70 -19.31 -6.97
CA ASP A 103 21.48 -18.09 -7.14
C ASP A 103 20.61 -16.82 -7.13
N ILE A 104 21.28 -15.71 -6.79
CA ILE A 104 20.75 -14.36 -6.92
C ILE A 104 21.46 -13.67 -8.08
N GLY A 105 20.69 -13.16 -9.01
CA GLY A 105 21.19 -12.40 -10.14
C GLY A 105 20.51 -11.05 -10.29
N ALA A 106 21.02 -10.26 -11.21
CA ALA A 106 20.37 -9.04 -11.66
C ALA A 106 20.21 -9.06 -13.18
N GLY A 107 19.08 -8.55 -13.67
CA GLY A 107 18.78 -8.51 -15.09
C GLY A 107 18.31 -7.16 -15.57
N VAL A 108 18.56 -6.87 -16.85
CA VAL A 108 18.09 -5.66 -17.53
C VAL A 108 17.31 -6.03 -18.81
N GLY A 109 16.43 -5.12 -19.23
CA GLY A 109 15.61 -5.29 -20.44
C GLY A 109 14.11 -5.47 -20.15
N PHE A 110 13.72 -5.62 -18.90
CA PHE A 110 12.32 -5.70 -18.50
C PHE A 110 11.56 -4.41 -18.80
N LYS A 111 10.32 -4.54 -19.29
CA LYS A 111 9.44 -3.41 -19.61
C LYS A 111 8.46 -3.12 -18.46
N ASP A 112 7.85 -4.17 -17.89
CA ASP A 112 6.84 -4.05 -16.84
C ASP A 112 7.14 -5.05 -15.72
N ILE A 113 8.19 -4.78 -14.96
CA ILE A 113 8.60 -5.57 -13.80
C ILE A 113 8.43 -4.76 -12.53
N ARG A 114 7.96 -5.41 -11.46
CA ARG A 114 7.79 -4.81 -10.13
C ARG A 114 8.42 -5.71 -9.08
N THR A 115 8.74 -5.13 -7.95
CA THR A 115 9.13 -5.89 -6.76
C THR A 115 7.97 -6.80 -6.33
N GLY A 116 8.26 -8.09 -6.12
CA GLY A 116 7.26 -9.11 -5.82
C GLY A 116 6.78 -9.92 -7.04
N ASP A 117 7.13 -9.53 -8.27
CA ASP A 117 6.74 -10.28 -9.46
C ASP A 117 7.41 -11.66 -9.53
N THR A 118 6.63 -12.65 -9.91
CA THR A 118 7.15 -13.99 -10.23
C THR A 118 7.47 -14.08 -11.71
N LEU A 119 8.71 -14.49 -11.99
CA LEU A 119 9.22 -14.80 -13.33
C LEU A 119 9.31 -16.30 -13.50
N CYS A 120 8.65 -16.86 -14.49
CA CYS A 120 8.59 -18.31 -14.69
C CYS A 120 8.61 -18.70 -16.17
N SER A 121 8.61 -20.01 -16.44
CA SER A 121 8.36 -20.55 -17.76
C SER A 121 6.88 -20.41 -18.12
N GLU A 122 6.59 -19.98 -19.34
CA GLU A 122 5.21 -19.82 -19.83
C GLU A 122 4.42 -21.15 -19.83
N GLU A 123 5.10 -22.26 -20.07
CA GLU A 123 4.51 -23.59 -20.12
C GLU A 123 4.13 -24.15 -18.72
N ALA A 124 4.67 -23.55 -17.66
CA ALA A 124 4.44 -23.95 -16.30
C ALA A 124 4.32 -22.71 -15.38
N PRO A 125 3.26 -21.89 -15.56
CA PRO A 125 3.10 -20.68 -14.80
C PRO A 125 2.89 -20.97 -13.31
N ILE A 126 3.38 -20.06 -12.46
CA ILE A 126 3.26 -20.13 -11.01
C ILE A 126 3.30 -18.70 -10.47
N ILE A 127 2.60 -18.46 -9.37
CA ILE A 127 2.74 -17.26 -8.55
C ILE A 127 3.36 -17.68 -7.22
N LEU A 128 4.54 -17.14 -6.93
CA LEU A 128 5.14 -17.24 -5.60
C LEU A 128 4.45 -16.29 -4.64
N GLU A 129 4.62 -16.51 -3.34
CA GLU A 129 4.06 -15.65 -2.30
C GLU A 129 4.41 -14.18 -2.60
N SER A 130 3.38 -13.34 -2.65
CA SER A 130 3.54 -11.91 -2.86
C SER A 130 4.07 -11.25 -1.59
N ILE A 131 4.92 -10.25 -1.75
CA ILE A 131 5.35 -9.41 -0.63
C ILE A 131 4.26 -8.36 -0.41
N ASP A 132 3.60 -8.40 0.74
CA ASP A 132 2.65 -7.36 1.13
C ASP A 132 3.41 -6.14 1.63
N PHE A 133 3.26 -5.04 0.91
CA PHE A 133 3.83 -3.76 1.30
C PHE A 133 2.78 -2.91 2.01
N PRO A 134 3.09 -2.37 3.21
CA PRO A 134 2.16 -1.50 3.92
C PRO A 134 1.89 -0.22 3.12
N GLU A 135 0.67 0.29 3.24
CA GLU A 135 0.31 1.56 2.61
C GLU A 135 1.04 2.74 3.27
N PRO A 136 1.40 3.76 2.48
CA PRO A 136 1.97 4.99 3.03
C PRO A 136 1.02 5.67 4.01
N VAL A 137 1.57 6.19 5.11
CA VAL A 137 0.79 6.79 6.21
C VAL A 137 1.00 8.30 6.39
N ILE A 138 1.96 8.87 5.66
CA ILE A 138 2.27 10.31 5.69
C ILE A 138 2.46 10.82 4.27
N GLY A 139 2.01 12.05 4.00
CA GLY A 139 2.20 12.74 2.73
C GLY A 139 2.81 14.11 2.89
N ILE A 140 3.62 14.52 1.93
CA ILE A 140 4.22 15.86 1.84
C ILE A 140 4.01 16.38 0.42
N ALA A 141 3.51 17.61 0.30
CA ALA A 141 3.50 18.31 -0.98
C ALA A 141 4.92 18.72 -1.36
N VAL A 142 5.31 18.47 -2.61
CA VAL A 142 6.61 18.86 -3.15
C VAL A 142 6.44 19.71 -4.40
N GLU A 143 7.18 20.80 -4.48
CA GLU A 143 7.16 21.72 -5.60
C GLU A 143 8.57 21.98 -6.11
N PRO A 144 8.83 21.87 -7.43
CA PRO A 144 10.15 22.15 -7.98
C PRO A 144 10.45 23.64 -7.81
N LYS A 145 11.70 23.99 -7.47
CA LYS A 145 12.11 25.39 -7.34
C LYS A 145 12.16 26.14 -8.67
N THR A 146 12.35 25.44 -9.75
CA THR A 146 12.42 25.99 -11.10
C THR A 146 11.58 25.21 -12.10
N GLN A 147 11.11 25.86 -13.17
CA GLN A 147 10.39 25.19 -14.24
C GLN A 147 11.21 24.07 -14.89
N LYS A 148 12.53 24.24 -15.01
CA LYS A 148 13.43 23.22 -15.55
C LYS A 148 13.50 21.95 -14.68
N ASP A 149 13.24 22.09 -13.41
CA ASP A 149 13.27 20.95 -12.47
C ASP A 149 11.96 20.17 -12.46
N MET A 150 10.87 20.70 -13.04
CA MET A 150 9.56 20.04 -13.07
C MET A 150 9.61 18.68 -13.80
N ASP A 151 10.13 18.66 -15.03
CA ASP A 151 10.24 17.43 -15.81
C ASP A 151 11.18 16.41 -15.16
N LYS A 152 12.31 16.91 -14.64
CA LYS A 152 13.26 16.06 -13.93
C LYS A 152 12.70 15.50 -12.62
N MET A 153 11.90 16.29 -11.91
CA MET A 153 11.23 15.87 -10.69
C MET A 153 10.27 14.72 -10.97
N GLY A 154 9.42 14.84 -11.99
CA GLY A 154 8.51 13.79 -12.39
C GLY A 154 9.22 12.48 -12.71
N VAL A 155 10.28 12.55 -13.54
CA VAL A 155 11.10 11.38 -13.88
C VAL A 155 11.80 10.79 -12.67
N GLY A 156 12.37 11.64 -11.80
CA GLY A 156 13.07 11.20 -10.59
C GLY A 156 12.13 10.51 -9.61
N LEU A 157 10.98 11.11 -9.34
CA LEU A 157 9.97 10.56 -8.42
C LEU A 157 9.39 9.24 -8.96
N ALA A 158 9.13 9.14 -10.27
CA ALA A 158 8.65 7.90 -10.88
C ALA A 158 9.65 6.75 -10.69
N LYS A 159 10.95 7.02 -10.91
CA LYS A 159 12.01 6.02 -10.70
C LYS A 159 12.13 5.60 -9.24
N LEU A 160 12.07 6.54 -8.30
CA LEU A 160 12.10 6.24 -6.88
C LEU A 160 10.88 5.41 -6.43
N ALA A 161 9.70 5.67 -7.01
CA ALA A 161 8.50 4.87 -6.76
C ALA A 161 8.58 3.45 -7.36
N GLU A 162 9.33 3.26 -8.45
CA GLU A 162 9.59 1.91 -8.96
C GLU A 162 10.52 1.10 -8.05
N GLU A 163 11.45 1.77 -7.36
CA GLU A 163 12.39 1.13 -6.45
C GLU A 163 11.79 0.77 -5.10
N ASP A 164 10.85 1.60 -4.62
CA ASP A 164 10.25 1.48 -3.30
C ASP A 164 8.72 1.36 -3.38
N PRO A 165 8.16 0.16 -3.20
CA PRO A 165 6.73 -0.06 -3.24
C PRO A 165 5.94 0.66 -2.13
N THR A 166 6.59 1.09 -1.04
CA THR A 166 5.98 1.86 0.05
C THR A 166 5.98 3.36 -0.19
N PHE A 167 6.57 3.80 -1.30
CA PHE A 167 6.60 5.19 -1.73
C PHE A 167 5.61 5.42 -2.87
N ARG A 168 4.74 6.40 -2.73
CA ARG A 168 3.75 6.77 -3.76
C ARG A 168 3.88 8.22 -4.15
N VAL A 169 3.57 8.51 -5.40
CA VAL A 169 3.53 9.85 -5.97
C VAL A 169 2.16 10.07 -6.58
N GLN A 170 1.48 11.13 -6.18
CA GLN A 170 0.18 11.52 -6.71
C GLN A 170 0.21 13.02 -7.06
N THR A 171 -0.37 13.36 -8.20
CA THR A 171 -0.61 14.76 -8.55
C THR A 171 -2.08 15.07 -8.30
N ASN A 172 -2.35 16.06 -7.47
CA ASN A 172 -3.70 16.56 -7.27
C ASN A 172 -4.15 17.30 -8.53
N GLU A 173 -5.18 16.80 -9.20
CA GLU A 173 -5.66 17.34 -10.47
C GLU A 173 -6.28 18.73 -10.31
N GLU A 174 -6.85 19.05 -9.14
CA GLU A 174 -7.49 20.36 -8.87
C GLU A 174 -6.46 21.43 -8.56
N THR A 175 -5.41 21.11 -7.79
CA THR A 175 -4.40 22.08 -7.34
C THR A 175 -3.12 22.06 -8.16
N GLY A 176 -2.90 21.01 -8.96
CA GLY A 176 -1.65 20.75 -9.69
C GLY A 176 -0.46 20.38 -8.77
N GLN A 177 -0.71 20.22 -7.48
CA GLN A 177 0.32 19.91 -6.49
C GLN A 177 0.74 18.43 -6.58
N THR A 178 2.05 18.19 -6.55
CA THR A 178 2.58 16.83 -6.43
C THR A 178 2.74 16.48 -4.96
N VAL A 179 2.06 15.42 -4.52
CA VAL A 179 2.16 14.88 -3.17
C VAL A 179 2.95 13.59 -3.23
N ILE A 180 3.98 13.49 -2.40
CA ILE A 180 4.72 12.24 -2.16
C ILE A 180 4.30 11.65 -0.83
N SER A 181 4.07 10.34 -0.81
CA SER A 181 3.60 9.64 0.39
C SER A 181 4.55 8.49 0.75
N GLY A 182 4.75 8.24 2.03
CA GLY A 182 5.67 7.23 2.55
C GLY A 182 5.35 6.78 3.97
N MET A 183 6.23 5.96 4.54
CA MET A 183 6.03 5.30 5.82
C MET A 183 6.39 6.15 7.05
N GLY A 184 6.93 7.34 6.84
CA GLY A 184 7.29 8.27 7.92
C GLY A 184 8.11 9.45 7.43
N GLU A 185 8.34 10.41 8.34
CA GLU A 185 9.06 11.66 8.04
C GLU A 185 10.47 11.40 7.48
N LEU A 186 11.25 10.56 8.18
CA LEU A 186 12.61 10.20 7.75
C LEU A 186 12.62 9.52 6.37
N HIS A 187 11.63 8.69 6.08
CA HIS A 187 11.52 8.05 4.77
C HIS A 187 11.39 9.10 3.65
N LEU A 188 10.49 10.05 3.81
CA LEU A 188 10.30 11.13 2.83
C LEU A 188 11.48 12.09 2.74
N GLU A 189 12.16 12.38 3.86
CA GLU A 189 13.41 13.15 3.86
C GLU A 189 14.50 12.47 3.04
N ILE A 190 14.67 11.14 3.19
CA ILE A 190 15.63 10.36 2.39
C ILE A 190 15.28 10.40 0.92
N ILE A 191 14.00 10.24 0.56
CA ILE A 191 13.53 10.32 -0.83
C ILE A 191 13.86 11.69 -1.45
N ILE A 192 13.61 12.77 -0.72
CA ILE A 192 13.90 14.13 -1.20
C ILE A 192 15.41 14.37 -1.32
N ASP A 193 16.19 13.87 -0.38
CA ASP A 193 17.66 13.95 -0.45
C ASP A 193 18.21 13.15 -1.65
N ARG A 194 17.65 11.96 -1.93
CA ARG A 194 17.96 11.19 -3.13
C ARG A 194 17.59 11.94 -4.41
N LEU A 195 16.39 12.56 -4.44
CA LEU A 195 15.94 13.39 -5.58
C LEU A 195 16.96 14.51 -5.88
N LYS A 196 17.46 15.16 -4.84
CA LYS A 196 18.50 16.19 -4.96
C LYS A 196 19.85 15.63 -5.41
N ARG A 197 20.33 14.55 -4.79
CA ARG A 197 21.67 14.00 -5.06
C ARG A 197 21.77 13.26 -6.38
N GLU A 198 20.79 12.41 -6.69
CA GLU A 198 20.83 11.53 -7.85
C GLU A 198 20.29 12.23 -9.10
N PHE A 199 19.17 12.96 -8.98
CA PHE A 199 18.49 13.60 -10.12
C PHE A 199 18.79 15.08 -10.30
N LYS A 200 19.53 15.69 -9.35
CA LYS A 200 19.90 17.12 -9.37
C LYS A 200 18.68 18.04 -9.41
N VAL A 201 17.63 17.69 -8.66
CA VAL A 201 16.38 18.43 -8.53
C VAL A 201 16.30 19.02 -7.12
N GLU A 202 16.05 20.32 -7.03
CA GLU A 202 15.71 20.99 -5.78
C GLU A 202 14.20 21.24 -5.70
N ALA A 203 13.58 20.80 -4.60
CA ALA A 203 12.16 20.96 -4.35
C ALA A 203 11.91 21.68 -3.01
N ASN A 204 10.86 22.50 -2.98
CA ASN A 204 10.29 23.02 -1.76
C ASN A 204 9.36 21.95 -1.16
N GLN A 205 9.33 21.86 0.16
CA GLN A 205 8.53 20.88 0.89
C GLN A 205 7.42 21.61 1.64
N GLY A 206 6.21 21.09 1.54
CA GLY A 206 5.11 21.47 2.40
C GLY A 206 5.23 20.87 3.81
N LYS A 207 4.27 21.17 4.67
CA LYS A 207 4.18 20.52 5.98
C LYS A 207 3.72 19.06 5.80
N PRO A 208 4.30 18.09 6.55
CA PRO A 208 3.82 16.74 6.55
C PRO A 208 2.34 16.66 6.98
N GLN A 209 1.57 15.84 6.28
CA GLN A 209 0.18 15.58 6.60
C GLN A 209 -0.04 14.09 6.85
N VAL A 210 -0.72 13.76 7.91
CA VAL A 210 -1.10 12.38 8.23
C VAL A 210 -2.20 11.93 7.28
N SER A 211 -2.08 10.72 6.76
CA SER A 211 -3.13 10.09 5.96
C SER A 211 -4.17 9.49 6.90
N TYR A 212 -5.20 10.27 7.20
CA TYR A 212 -6.37 9.78 7.91
C TYR A 212 -7.21 8.86 7.01
N LYS A 213 -8.04 8.03 7.64
CA LYS A 213 -9.10 7.26 6.98
C LYS A 213 -10.44 7.58 7.63
N GLU A 214 -11.53 7.18 6.99
CA GLU A 214 -12.86 7.23 7.58
C GLU A 214 -13.37 5.81 7.81
N ALA A 215 -14.28 5.62 8.75
CA ALA A 215 -15.01 4.37 8.93
C ALA A 215 -16.43 4.67 9.36
N ILE A 216 -17.30 3.67 9.26
CA ILE A 216 -18.65 3.73 9.81
C ILE A 216 -18.78 2.80 11.01
N THR A 217 -19.69 3.10 11.93
CA THR A 217 -19.84 2.36 13.19
C THR A 217 -21.17 1.62 13.34
N LYS A 218 -22.14 1.90 12.47
CA LYS A 218 -23.50 1.38 12.59
C LYS A 218 -24.03 0.88 11.26
N PRO A 219 -24.83 -0.18 11.24
CA PRO A 219 -25.53 -0.60 10.04
C PRO A 219 -26.63 0.41 9.67
N VAL A 220 -26.78 0.64 8.39
CA VAL A 220 -27.85 1.47 7.81
C VAL A 220 -28.42 0.76 6.60
N GLU A 221 -29.73 0.63 6.57
CA GLU A 221 -30.48 0.21 5.38
C GLU A 221 -31.13 1.45 4.73
N LEU A 222 -30.94 1.56 3.42
CA LEU A 222 -31.58 2.63 2.68
C LEU A 222 -31.97 2.18 1.28
N ARG A 223 -32.99 2.84 0.73
CA ARG A 223 -33.33 2.80 -0.67
C ARG A 223 -32.85 4.07 -1.36
N GLU A 224 -32.10 3.91 -2.44
CA GLU A 224 -31.65 5.03 -3.27
C GLU A 224 -32.22 4.88 -4.68
N VAL A 225 -32.77 5.98 -5.21
CA VAL A 225 -33.34 6.02 -6.54
C VAL A 225 -32.66 7.11 -7.36
N TYR A 226 -31.91 6.69 -8.38
CA TYR A 226 -31.37 7.60 -9.37
C TYR A 226 -32.30 7.72 -10.57
N LYS A 227 -32.85 8.92 -10.77
CA LYS A 227 -33.71 9.23 -11.92
C LYS A 227 -33.28 10.55 -12.55
N LYS A 228 -32.97 10.51 -13.82
CA LYS A 228 -32.65 11.71 -14.61
C LYS A 228 -33.34 11.64 -15.95
N GLN A 229 -34.10 12.67 -16.30
CA GLN A 229 -34.82 12.78 -17.58
C GLN A 229 -34.45 14.10 -18.24
N THR A 230 -33.81 14.05 -19.39
CA THR A 230 -33.38 15.23 -20.14
C THR A 230 -33.71 14.99 -21.63
N GLY A 231 -34.97 15.21 -22.00
CA GLY A 231 -35.43 15.26 -23.37
C GLY A 231 -34.93 14.14 -24.32
N GLY A 232 -35.31 12.87 -24.01
CA GLY A 232 -34.88 11.69 -24.76
C GLY A 232 -34.90 10.45 -23.86
N ARG A 233 -34.00 9.47 -24.10
CA ARG A 233 -33.82 8.29 -23.25
C ARG A 233 -33.43 8.74 -21.84
N GLY A 234 -34.24 8.37 -20.84
CA GLY A 234 -33.99 8.67 -19.45
C GLY A 234 -32.85 7.85 -18.85
N LYS A 235 -32.57 8.10 -17.58
CA LYS A 235 -31.66 7.31 -16.73
C LYS A 235 -32.43 6.89 -15.49
N PHE A 236 -32.39 5.60 -15.14
CA PHE A 236 -33.09 5.07 -13.98
C PHE A 236 -32.27 3.94 -13.33
N ALA A 237 -32.13 4.00 -12.02
CA ALA A 237 -31.68 2.90 -11.19
C ALA A 237 -32.29 3.03 -9.78
N ASP A 238 -32.63 1.92 -9.18
CA ASP A 238 -33.22 1.86 -7.84
C ASP A 238 -32.63 0.65 -7.12
N ILE A 239 -31.99 0.91 -5.98
CA ILE A 239 -31.32 -0.10 -5.18
C ILE A 239 -31.72 0.04 -3.71
N ILE A 240 -31.86 -1.10 -3.04
CA ILE A 240 -32.02 -1.19 -1.58
C ILE A 240 -30.77 -1.89 -1.07
N VAL A 241 -30.03 -1.20 -0.22
CA VAL A 241 -28.75 -1.69 0.30
C VAL A 241 -28.71 -1.59 1.82
N ARG A 242 -28.01 -2.54 2.44
CA ARG A 242 -27.52 -2.44 3.80
C ARG A 242 -26.04 -2.16 3.75
N VAL A 243 -25.62 -1.12 4.47
CA VAL A 243 -24.23 -0.67 4.58
C VAL A 243 -23.85 -0.78 6.04
N GLU A 244 -22.77 -1.50 6.33
CA GLU A 244 -22.32 -1.78 7.70
C GLU A 244 -20.79 -1.96 7.72
N PRO A 245 -20.12 -1.90 8.91
CA PRO A 245 -18.73 -2.28 9.02
C PRO A 245 -18.50 -3.68 8.48
N ALA A 246 -17.34 -3.93 7.82
CA ALA A 246 -16.99 -5.25 7.35
C ALA A 246 -16.90 -6.27 8.50
N ASP A 247 -17.08 -7.54 8.18
CA ASP A 247 -16.99 -8.62 9.17
C ASP A 247 -15.56 -8.70 9.75
N GLU A 248 -15.47 -9.12 11.01
CA GLU A 248 -14.18 -9.27 11.68
C GLU A 248 -13.29 -10.29 10.94
N GLY A 249 -12.04 -9.92 10.66
CA GLY A 249 -11.11 -10.77 9.91
C GLY A 249 -11.24 -10.66 8.38
N PHE A 250 -12.14 -9.82 7.86
CA PHE A 250 -12.21 -9.60 6.41
C PHE A 250 -10.96 -8.88 5.91
N GLU A 251 -10.33 -9.46 4.90
CA GLU A 251 -9.19 -8.87 4.19
C GLU A 251 -9.69 -8.21 2.90
N GLY A 252 -9.39 -6.93 2.72
CA GLY A 252 -9.84 -6.10 1.61
C GLY A 252 -10.63 -4.87 2.06
N ASP A 253 -10.98 -4.00 1.10
CA ASP A 253 -11.67 -2.73 1.39
C ASP A 253 -13.19 -2.88 1.37
N LEU A 254 -13.74 -3.61 0.39
CA LEU A 254 -15.19 -3.77 0.18
C LEU A 254 -15.62 -5.23 0.21
N GLN A 255 -16.37 -5.60 1.23
CA GLN A 255 -17.10 -6.86 1.30
C GLN A 255 -18.48 -6.68 0.65
N PHE A 256 -18.66 -7.17 -0.56
CA PHE A 256 -19.92 -7.04 -1.30
C PHE A 256 -20.71 -8.36 -1.27
N VAL A 257 -21.99 -8.28 -0.89
CA VAL A 257 -22.90 -9.42 -0.80
C VAL A 257 -24.13 -9.15 -1.66
N ASP A 258 -24.51 -10.11 -2.48
CA ASP A 258 -25.73 -10.07 -3.29
C ASP A 258 -26.81 -10.97 -2.67
N GLU A 259 -27.90 -10.37 -2.18
CA GLU A 259 -29.08 -11.06 -1.65
C GLU A 259 -30.34 -10.82 -2.50
N VAL A 260 -30.22 -10.26 -3.71
CA VAL A 260 -31.35 -9.95 -4.59
C VAL A 260 -32.10 -11.22 -4.96
N LYS A 261 -33.40 -11.22 -4.72
CA LYS A 261 -34.31 -12.32 -5.07
C LYS A 261 -35.23 -11.92 -6.22
N GLY A 262 -35.60 -12.89 -7.06
CA GLY A 262 -36.61 -12.69 -8.10
C GLY A 262 -36.16 -11.92 -9.34
N GLY A 263 -34.85 -11.51 -9.45
CA GLY A 263 -34.34 -10.83 -10.64
C GLY A 263 -34.79 -9.36 -10.77
N ASN A 264 -35.19 -8.74 -9.67
CA ASN A 264 -35.62 -7.33 -9.63
C ASN A 264 -34.50 -6.38 -10.05
N VAL A 265 -33.25 -6.73 -9.74
CA VAL A 265 -32.04 -6.13 -10.32
C VAL A 265 -31.41 -7.16 -11.25
N PRO A 266 -31.31 -6.92 -12.56
CA PRO A 266 -30.64 -7.82 -13.49
C PRO A 266 -29.19 -8.08 -13.09
N LYS A 267 -28.74 -9.32 -13.22
CA LYS A 267 -27.37 -9.74 -12.87
C LYS A 267 -26.26 -8.92 -13.54
N GLU A 268 -26.53 -8.39 -14.73
CA GLU A 268 -25.61 -7.54 -15.49
C GLU A 268 -25.35 -6.17 -14.83
N PHE A 269 -26.22 -5.71 -13.93
CA PHE A 269 -26.09 -4.42 -13.22
C PHE A 269 -25.43 -4.56 -11.84
N ILE A 270 -25.44 -5.76 -11.24
CA ILE A 270 -24.85 -6.00 -9.92
C ILE A 270 -23.37 -5.63 -9.84
N PRO A 271 -22.50 -6.00 -10.83
CA PRO A 271 -21.11 -5.55 -10.84
C PRO A 271 -20.96 -4.03 -10.90
N SER A 272 -21.91 -3.33 -11.51
CA SER A 272 -21.90 -1.86 -11.59
C SER A 272 -22.23 -1.22 -10.24
N VAL A 273 -23.11 -1.83 -9.44
CA VAL A 273 -23.37 -1.42 -8.05
C VAL A 273 -22.10 -1.57 -7.21
N GLN A 274 -21.46 -2.74 -7.27
CA GLN A 274 -20.20 -3.00 -6.55
C GLN A 274 -19.13 -1.98 -6.93
N LYS A 275 -18.93 -1.75 -8.23
CA LYS A 275 -17.96 -0.77 -8.74
C LYS A 275 -18.27 0.65 -8.28
N GLY A 276 -19.56 1.03 -8.19
CA GLY A 276 -19.99 2.32 -7.67
C GLY A 276 -19.59 2.52 -6.21
N PHE A 277 -19.77 1.52 -5.35
CA PHE A 277 -19.31 1.55 -3.97
C PHE A 277 -17.78 1.60 -3.87
N GLN A 278 -17.05 0.80 -4.64
CA GLN A 278 -15.58 0.82 -4.67
C GLN A 278 -15.03 2.21 -5.02
N LYS A 279 -15.61 2.86 -6.03
CA LYS A 279 -15.23 4.23 -6.39
C LYS A 279 -15.59 5.25 -5.31
N ALA A 280 -16.77 5.10 -4.69
CA ALA A 280 -17.21 6.05 -3.68
C ALA A 280 -16.39 5.99 -2.39
N MET A 281 -15.91 4.80 -2.02
CA MET A 281 -15.09 4.59 -0.83
C MET A 281 -13.75 5.34 -0.85
N THR A 282 -13.25 5.71 -2.02
CA THR A 282 -12.00 6.50 -2.11
C THR A 282 -12.18 7.93 -1.60
N ASN A 283 -13.44 8.38 -1.41
CA ASN A 283 -13.75 9.73 -0.99
C ASN A 283 -14.88 9.72 0.06
N GLY A 284 -14.51 9.61 1.33
CA GLY A 284 -15.42 9.51 2.46
C GLY A 284 -16.24 10.78 2.70
N VAL A 285 -17.17 10.70 3.66
CA VAL A 285 -18.20 11.72 3.88
C VAL A 285 -17.81 12.81 4.88
N LEU A 286 -16.74 12.61 5.68
CA LEU A 286 -16.30 13.58 6.70
C LEU A 286 -15.38 14.65 6.09
N ALA A 287 -14.30 14.23 5.48
CA ALA A 287 -13.29 15.12 4.90
C ALA A 287 -12.73 14.62 3.56
N GLY A 288 -13.36 13.60 2.99
CA GLY A 288 -12.92 13.01 1.75
C GLY A 288 -11.76 12.03 1.89
N TYR A 289 -11.45 11.57 3.10
CA TYR A 289 -10.49 10.49 3.28
C TYR A 289 -11.10 9.14 2.87
N ALA A 290 -10.26 8.23 2.40
CA ALA A 290 -10.73 6.91 2.01
C ALA A 290 -11.42 6.19 3.17
N LEU A 291 -12.55 5.52 2.87
CA LEU A 291 -13.27 4.72 3.86
C LEU A 291 -12.59 3.37 4.03
N ASP A 292 -12.34 2.99 5.27
CA ASP A 292 -11.77 1.69 5.63
C ASP A 292 -12.87 0.63 5.74
N LYS A 293 -12.63 -0.55 5.20
CA LYS A 293 -13.37 -1.81 5.37
C LYS A 293 -14.90 -1.68 5.47
N LEU A 294 -15.57 -1.71 4.34
CA LEU A 294 -17.02 -1.59 4.23
C LEU A 294 -17.66 -2.92 3.81
N LYS A 295 -18.77 -3.30 4.45
CA LYS A 295 -19.66 -4.34 3.96
C LYS A 295 -20.92 -3.72 3.37
N VAL A 296 -21.23 -4.13 2.15
CA VAL A 296 -22.43 -3.71 1.42
C VAL A 296 -23.20 -4.94 0.99
N THR A 297 -24.44 -5.06 1.47
CA THR A 297 -25.36 -6.10 1.03
C THR A 297 -26.42 -5.45 0.14
N LEU A 298 -26.46 -5.87 -1.13
CA LEU A 298 -27.52 -5.50 -2.05
C LEU A 298 -28.75 -6.38 -1.77
N LEU A 299 -29.79 -5.79 -1.18
CA LEU A 299 -30.98 -6.51 -0.73
C LEU A 299 -32.03 -6.67 -1.83
N ASP A 300 -32.32 -5.57 -2.56
CA ASP A 300 -33.33 -5.53 -3.61
C ASP A 300 -33.13 -4.27 -4.47
N GLY A 301 -34.06 -4.06 -5.42
CA GLY A 301 -34.08 -2.87 -6.26
C GLY A 301 -35.10 -2.98 -7.37
N SER A 302 -35.03 -2.08 -8.32
CA SER A 302 -35.81 -2.16 -9.55
C SER A 302 -35.08 -1.54 -10.74
N PHE A 303 -35.50 -1.90 -11.92
CA PHE A 303 -34.97 -1.37 -13.17
C PHE A 303 -36.08 -0.98 -14.14
N HIS A 304 -35.72 -0.13 -15.09
CA HIS A 304 -36.62 0.24 -16.18
C HIS A 304 -36.06 -0.30 -17.51
N PRO A 305 -36.83 -1.05 -18.31
CA PRO A 305 -36.29 -1.75 -19.50
C PRO A 305 -35.59 -0.86 -20.53
N VAL A 306 -35.95 0.43 -20.60
CA VAL A 306 -35.39 1.38 -21.57
C VAL A 306 -34.39 2.32 -20.93
N ASP A 307 -34.61 2.77 -19.69
CA ASP A 307 -33.85 3.85 -19.06
C ASP A 307 -32.76 3.36 -18.10
N SER A 308 -32.70 2.05 -17.81
CA SER A 308 -31.65 1.48 -16.99
C SER A 308 -30.44 1.09 -17.80
N ASP A 309 -29.27 1.40 -17.28
CA ASP A 309 -27.96 0.96 -17.79
C ASP A 309 -26.95 0.83 -16.65
N GLN A 310 -25.78 0.27 -16.96
CA GLN A 310 -24.71 0.05 -16.00
C GLN A 310 -24.24 1.34 -15.31
N LEU A 311 -24.16 2.45 -16.07
CA LEU A 311 -23.75 3.75 -15.53
C LEU A 311 -24.78 4.31 -14.54
N SER A 312 -26.06 4.11 -14.80
CA SER A 312 -27.15 4.55 -13.88
C SER A 312 -27.05 3.84 -12.52
N PHE A 313 -26.77 2.52 -12.53
CA PHE A 313 -26.57 1.75 -11.30
C PHE A 313 -25.26 2.12 -10.58
N GLU A 314 -24.18 2.40 -11.30
CA GLU A 314 -22.93 2.90 -10.71
C GLU A 314 -23.15 4.25 -10.00
N ILE A 315 -23.83 5.20 -10.65
CA ILE A 315 -24.16 6.51 -10.04
C ILE A 315 -25.08 6.36 -8.85
N CYS A 316 -26.12 5.51 -8.96
CA CYS A 316 -27.03 5.23 -7.85
C CYS A 316 -26.29 4.67 -6.63
N ALA A 317 -25.35 3.75 -6.83
CA ALA A 317 -24.52 3.20 -5.78
C ALA A 317 -23.62 4.26 -5.11
N ILE A 318 -23.05 5.19 -5.89
CA ILE A 318 -22.26 6.31 -5.35
C ILE A 318 -23.12 7.23 -4.47
N GLN A 319 -24.37 7.49 -4.87
CA GLN A 319 -25.31 8.29 -4.07
C GLN A 319 -25.73 7.54 -2.80
N ALA A 320 -26.05 6.24 -2.93
CA ALA A 320 -26.38 5.38 -1.80
C ALA A 320 -25.24 5.35 -0.77
N PHE A 321 -24.00 5.22 -1.20
CA PHE A 321 -22.83 5.29 -0.33
C PHE A 321 -22.80 6.59 0.48
N LYS A 322 -22.92 7.75 -0.17
CA LYS A 322 -22.88 9.06 0.50
C LYS A 322 -23.98 9.20 1.54
N ASN A 323 -25.20 8.80 1.17
CA ASN A 323 -26.36 8.94 2.05
C ASN A 323 -26.33 7.94 3.22
N ALA A 324 -25.90 6.70 2.99
CA ALA A 324 -25.77 5.68 4.03
C ALA A 324 -24.62 6.01 4.99
N SER A 325 -23.44 6.31 4.47
CA SER A 325 -22.25 6.56 5.31
C SER A 325 -22.44 7.78 6.22
N ALA A 326 -23.15 8.83 5.77
CA ALA A 326 -23.47 9.98 6.61
C ALA A 326 -24.40 9.62 7.81
N GLN A 327 -25.23 8.58 7.67
CA GLN A 327 -26.16 8.12 8.71
C GLN A 327 -25.56 7.00 9.57
N ALA A 328 -24.55 6.31 9.07
CA ALA A 328 -23.94 5.13 9.69
C ALA A 328 -22.98 5.45 10.83
N GLY A 329 -23.00 6.67 11.38
CA GLY A 329 -22.09 7.10 12.44
C GLY A 329 -20.63 7.13 11.96
N PRO A 330 -20.30 8.00 11.01
CA PRO A 330 -18.96 8.10 10.48
C PRO A 330 -17.96 8.57 11.53
N VAL A 331 -16.76 7.98 11.54
CA VAL A 331 -15.66 8.31 12.45
C VAL A 331 -14.36 8.50 11.64
N LEU A 332 -13.48 9.33 12.17
CA LEU A 332 -12.14 9.54 11.64
C LEU A 332 -11.18 8.54 12.27
N LEU A 333 -10.34 7.92 11.46
CA LEU A 333 -9.30 6.99 11.89
C LEU A 333 -7.92 7.62 11.68
N GLU A 334 -7.04 7.47 12.68
CA GLU A 334 -5.63 7.87 12.59
C GLU A 334 -4.71 6.65 12.54
N PRO A 335 -3.56 6.73 11.85
CA PRO A 335 -2.57 5.66 11.84
C PRO A 335 -1.85 5.59 13.18
N ILE A 336 -1.85 4.39 13.77
CA ILE A 336 -1.12 4.05 14.97
C ILE A 336 0.17 3.34 14.59
N MET A 337 1.27 3.82 15.16
CA MET A 337 2.59 3.27 14.93
C MET A 337 3.02 2.40 16.12
N LYS A 338 3.65 1.27 15.83
CA LYS A 338 4.41 0.50 16.81
C LYS A 338 5.79 1.12 16.92
N LEU A 339 6.09 1.62 18.11
CA LEU A 339 7.37 2.25 18.45
C LEU A 339 8.17 1.33 19.38
N GLU A 340 9.43 1.15 19.09
CA GLU A 340 10.41 0.50 19.95
C GLU A 340 11.55 1.48 20.20
N VAL A 341 11.84 1.72 21.49
CA VAL A 341 12.90 2.64 21.91
C VAL A 341 13.90 1.90 22.77
N ASP A 342 15.14 1.82 22.31
CA ASP A 342 16.27 1.31 23.09
C ASP A 342 16.95 2.49 23.79
N THR A 343 16.90 2.51 25.12
CA THR A 343 17.31 3.65 25.95
C THR A 343 18.08 3.20 27.19
N PRO A 344 19.04 4.01 27.67
CA PRO A 344 19.63 3.78 28.98
C PRO A 344 18.56 3.78 30.10
N GLU A 345 18.76 2.93 31.10
CA GLU A 345 17.81 2.77 32.22
C GLU A 345 17.51 4.11 32.92
N GLU A 346 18.51 4.96 33.06
CA GLU A 346 18.38 6.28 33.69
C GLU A 346 17.46 7.26 32.94
N SER A 347 17.34 7.10 31.60
CA SER A 347 16.49 7.95 30.75
C SER A 347 15.10 7.38 30.50
N MET A 348 14.85 6.13 30.93
CA MET A 348 13.59 5.42 30.64
C MET A 348 12.36 6.19 31.15
N GLY A 349 12.43 6.77 32.35
CA GLY A 349 11.32 7.53 32.93
C GLY A 349 10.94 8.75 32.10
N ASP A 350 11.93 9.48 31.60
CA ASP A 350 11.72 10.66 30.77
C ASP A 350 11.18 10.28 29.38
N VAL A 351 11.66 9.18 28.81
CA VAL A 351 11.14 8.61 27.54
C VAL A 351 9.66 8.25 27.67
N ILE A 352 9.29 7.53 28.73
CA ILE A 352 7.89 7.16 29.01
C ILE A 352 7.03 8.41 29.22
N GLY A 353 7.55 9.39 29.96
CA GLY A 353 6.88 10.68 30.17
C GLY A 353 6.62 11.44 28.86
N ASP A 354 7.55 11.46 27.94
CA ASP A 354 7.37 12.08 26.61
C ASP A 354 6.35 11.29 25.76
N LEU A 355 6.42 9.96 25.77
CA LEU A 355 5.45 9.12 25.03
C LEU A 355 4.02 9.33 25.55
N ASN A 356 3.81 9.41 26.86
CA ASN A 356 2.50 9.69 27.45
C ASN A 356 1.96 11.07 27.03
N LYS A 357 2.80 12.08 26.93
CA LYS A 357 2.40 13.41 26.39
C LYS A 357 1.97 13.34 24.93
N ARG A 358 2.52 12.40 24.18
CA ARG A 358 2.22 12.14 22.75
C ARG A 358 1.08 11.13 22.56
N ARG A 359 0.24 10.93 23.56
CA ARG A 359 -0.86 9.96 23.53
C ARG A 359 -0.39 8.50 23.34
N GLY A 360 0.89 8.22 23.59
CA GLY A 360 1.46 6.89 23.46
C GLY A 360 0.96 5.94 24.55
N GLN A 361 0.71 4.71 24.19
CA GLN A 361 0.36 3.61 25.08
C GLN A 361 1.55 2.68 25.20
N VAL A 362 2.21 2.67 26.37
CA VAL A 362 3.33 1.77 26.62
C VAL A 362 2.77 0.35 26.85
N GLU A 363 3.19 -0.60 26.03
CA GLU A 363 2.74 -1.99 26.07
C GLU A 363 3.67 -2.89 26.86
N GLY A 364 4.97 -2.58 26.88
CA GLY A 364 5.95 -3.41 27.56
C GLY A 364 7.32 -2.76 27.68
N MET A 365 8.11 -3.31 28.57
CA MET A 365 9.49 -2.92 28.81
C MET A 365 10.33 -4.18 28.99
N ASP A 366 11.32 -4.36 28.14
CA ASP A 366 12.24 -5.49 28.18
C ASP A 366 13.66 -5.01 28.54
N SER A 367 14.46 -5.86 29.12
CA SER A 367 15.89 -5.61 29.31
C SER A 367 16.66 -6.21 28.15
N THR A 368 17.53 -5.42 27.53
CA THR A 368 18.42 -5.94 26.49
C THR A 368 19.66 -6.60 27.13
N PRO A 369 20.34 -7.54 26.43
CA PRO A 369 21.56 -8.15 26.94
C PRO A 369 22.68 -7.14 27.21
N SER A 370 22.62 -5.96 26.58
CA SER A 370 23.58 -4.85 26.79
C SER A 370 23.32 -4.03 28.05
N GLY A 371 22.25 -4.32 28.81
CA GLY A 371 21.84 -3.56 30.01
C GLY A 371 21.00 -2.32 29.71
N ALA A 372 20.64 -2.08 28.45
CA ALA A 372 19.68 -1.05 28.07
C ALA A 372 18.22 -1.53 28.27
N ARG A 373 17.29 -0.62 28.20
CA ARG A 373 15.84 -0.88 28.29
C ARG A 373 15.18 -0.69 26.94
N LEU A 374 14.44 -1.70 26.50
CA LEU A 374 13.61 -1.64 25.30
C LEU A 374 12.18 -1.29 25.70
N VAL A 375 11.75 -0.07 25.41
CA VAL A 375 10.38 0.41 25.62
C VAL A 375 9.58 0.17 24.35
N LYS A 376 8.48 -0.58 24.46
CA LYS A 376 7.53 -0.83 23.37
C LYS A 376 6.25 -0.05 23.61
N ALA A 377 5.81 0.69 22.60
CA ALA A 377 4.61 1.51 22.71
C ALA A 377 3.84 1.57 21.39
N LYS A 378 2.53 1.83 21.48
CA LYS A 378 1.69 2.26 20.37
C LYS A 378 1.50 3.77 20.45
N VAL A 379 1.74 4.47 19.36
CA VAL A 379 1.71 5.94 19.31
C VAL A 379 1.00 6.44 18.05
N PRO A 380 0.15 7.46 18.14
CA PRO A 380 -0.42 8.08 16.95
C PRO A 380 0.66 8.79 16.13
N LEU A 381 0.67 8.57 14.82
CA LEU A 381 1.67 9.19 13.94
C LEU A 381 1.64 10.72 14.00
N ALA A 382 0.46 11.32 14.14
CA ALA A 382 0.28 12.77 14.25
C ALA A 382 1.11 13.41 15.37
N GLU A 383 1.37 12.67 16.47
CA GLU A 383 2.13 13.13 17.62
C GLU A 383 3.65 12.87 17.50
N MET A 384 4.06 12.17 16.45
CA MET A 384 5.44 11.71 16.33
C MET A 384 6.35 12.62 15.50
N PHE A 385 5.82 13.65 14.89
CA PHE A 385 6.65 14.64 14.21
C PHE A 385 7.66 15.28 15.16
N GLY A 386 8.93 15.29 14.75
CA GLY A 386 10.03 15.80 15.57
C GLY A 386 10.42 14.93 16.77
N TYR A 387 9.83 13.75 16.93
CA TYR A 387 10.10 12.83 18.06
C TYR A 387 11.58 12.45 18.17
N VAL A 388 12.25 12.15 17.07
CA VAL A 388 13.67 11.78 17.06
C VAL A 388 14.55 12.86 17.69
N THR A 389 14.24 14.14 17.42
CA THR A 389 14.94 15.28 18.01
C THR A 389 14.68 15.36 19.53
N SER A 390 13.42 15.18 19.95
CA SER A 390 13.07 15.14 21.37
C SER A 390 13.76 13.98 22.08
N LEU A 391 13.75 12.80 21.51
CA LEU A 391 14.40 11.61 22.07
C LEU A 391 15.90 11.83 22.26
N ARG A 392 16.59 12.37 21.26
CA ARG A 392 18.03 12.71 21.37
C ARG A 392 18.30 13.71 22.48
N THR A 393 17.45 14.71 22.65
CA THR A 393 17.58 15.70 23.71
C THR A 393 17.42 15.05 25.09
N ILE A 394 16.37 14.27 25.29
CA ILE A 394 16.07 13.59 26.57
C ILE A 394 17.18 12.63 26.97
N THR A 395 17.75 11.88 26.00
CA THR A 395 18.70 10.80 26.25
C THR A 395 20.15 11.17 25.98
N SER A 396 20.44 12.45 25.71
CA SER A 396 21.79 12.93 25.31
C SER A 396 22.36 12.15 24.10
N GLY A 397 21.47 11.81 23.17
CA GLY A 397 21.82 11.08 21.94
C GLY A 397 22.09 9.57 22.11
N ARG A 398 21.85 9.02 23.30
CA ARG A 398 22.17 7.60 23.61
C ARG A 398 21.04 6.62 23.31
N ALA A 399 19.81 7.08 23.05
CA ALA A 399 18.71 6.22 22.66
C ALA A 399 18.60 6.10 21.13
N THR A 400 18.11 4.97 20.69
CA THR A 400 17.69 4.72 19.33
C THR A 400 16.22 4.33 19.29
N SER A 401 15.52 4.62 18.20
CA SER A 401 14.13 4.24 18.04
C SER A 401 13.87 3.68 16.64
N SER A 402 12.97 2.72 16.59
CA SER A 402 12.37 2.25 15.35
C SER A 402 10.85 2.41 15.42
N MET A 403 10.23 2.77 14.32
CA MET A 403 8.80 3.01 14.22
C MET A 403 8.26 2.34 12.97
N THR A 404 7.22 1.51 13.13
CA THR A 404 6.56 0.78 12.04
C THR A 404 5.05 0.99 12.13
N PHE A 405 4.36 0.98 11.00
CA PHE A 405 2.90 1.04 10.98
C PHE A 405 2.30 -0.20 11.67
N SER A 406 1.27 0.02 12.48
CA SER A 406 0.54 -1.05 13.16
C SER A 406 -0.87 -1.21 12.59
N HIS A 407 -1.74 -0.24 12.79
CA HIS A 407 -3.14 -0.27 12.38
C HIS A 407 -3.73 1.14 12.37
N TYR A 408 -4.97 1.26 11.89
CA TYR A 408 -5.78 2.46 12.05
C TYR A 408 -6.69 2.34 13.27
N GLU A 409 -6.85 3.43 14.04
CA GLU A 409 -7.72 3.50 15.22
C GLU A 409 -8.56 4.78 15.21
N ALA A 410 -9.79 4.69 15.74
CA ALA A 410 -10.67 5.83 15.81
C ALA A 410 -10.14 6.91 16.74
N VAL A 411 -10.07 8.15 16.28
CA VAL A 411 -9.69 9.30 17.10
C VAL A 411 -10.83 9.72 18.01
N SER A 412 -10.49 10.36 19.13
CA SER A 412 -11.51 10.97 20.00
C SER A 412 -12.29 12.06 19.27
N SER A 413 -13.55 12.29 19.66
CA SER A 413 -14.40 13.30 19.01
C SER A 413 -13.81 14.72 19.05
N SER A 414 -13.01 15.05 20.08
CA SER A 414 -12.31 16.35 20.18
C SER A 414 -11.22 16.51 19.12
N ILE A 415 -10.41 15.48 18.91
CA ILE A 415 -9.35 15.46 17.90
C ILE A 415 -9.97 15.43 16.51
N ALA A 416 -10.99 14.59 16.29
CA ALA A 416 -11.69 14.54 15.03
C ALA A 416 -12.24 15.92 14.62
N ARG A 417 -12.83 16.66 15.54
CA ARG A 417 -13.33 18.03 15.27
C ARG A 417 -12.19 18.95 14.86
N GLN A 418 -11.08 18.96 15.60
CA GLN A 418 -9.93 19.79 15.28
C GLN A 418 -9.40 19.51 13.88
N VAL A 419 -9.17 18.23 13.55
CA VAL A 419 -8.69 17.81 12.22
C VAL A 419 -9.66 18.22 11.12
N LEU A 420 -10.98 17.99 11.32
CA LEU A 420 -11.99 18.35 10.33
C LEU A 420 -12.12 19.86 10.14
N GLU A 421 -12.01 20.66 11.19
CA GLU A 421 -11.98 22.13 11.09
C GLU A 421 -10.79 22.63 10.27
N GLU A 422 -9.59 22.02 10.47
CA GLU A 422 -8.38 22.38 9.73
C GLU A 422 -8.48 22.07 8.22
N VAL A 423 -9.18 21.01 7.85
CA VAL A 423 -9.31 20.60 6.44
C VAL A 423 -10.65 21.00 5.80
N GLY A 424 -11.51 21.72 6.52
CA GLY A 424 -12.83 22.12 6.03
C GLY A 424 -13.82 20.97 5.88
N GLY A 425 -13.66 19.92 6.69
CA GLY A 425 -14.52 18.75 6.69
C GLY A 425 -15.88 18.95 7.39
N ARG A 426 -16.70 17.89 7.40
CA ARG A 426 -18.07 17.89 7.92
C ARG A 426 -18.12 17.55 9.41
N VAL A 427 -17.89 18.57 10.25
CA VAL A 427 -17.94 18.43 11.71
C VAL A 427 -19.35 18.10 12.22
N ASP A 428 -20.38 18.49 11.47
CA ASP A 428 -21.81 18.23 11.79
C ASP A 428 -22.18 16.75 11.83
N LEU A 429 -21.40 15.89 11.18
CA LEU A 429 -21.63 14.43 11.15
C LEU A 429 -21.02 13.69 12.36
N ILE A 430 -20.14 14.32 13.13
CA ILE A 430 -19.51 13.72 14.33
C ILE A 430 -20.40 14.01 15.55
N LYS A 431 -20.84 12.95 16.22
CA LYS A 431 -21.65 13.01 17.44
C LYS A 431 -20.82 12.94 18.71
#